data_79c61eb8c9d833494df3f83b09e7caa8
#
_entry.id   79c61eb8c9d833494df3f83b09e7caa8
#
_cell.length_a   1.000
_cell.length_b   1.000
_cell.length_c   1.000
_cell.angle_alpha   90.00
_cell.angle_beta   90.00
_cell.angle_gamma   90.00
#
_symmetry.space_group_name_H-M   'P 1'
#
loop_
_entity.id
_entity.type
_entity.pdbx_description
1 polymer ?
#
loop_
_entity_poly.entity_id
_entity_poly.type
_entity_poly.pdbx_seq_one_letter_code
_entity_poly.pdbx_strand_id
1 'polypeptide(L)'
;MPEFRLDILLKIIKLARSTYYYHLKQLNQEDKNQAVKNEIEAIYTEHKGNYGYRRITLELRNRGFIVNHKKVQRLMKMLGLTARIRRKRKYSSYHGEVGKKAANIIQRHFEAEKPMEKCYTDITEFSIPTSNQKLYLSPILDGYNSEIIAYSLSSSPNLNQVKDMLEKAFREEQYENTILHSDQGWQYQHEFYHNFLEDKGIQPSMSRKGNSTDNGMMESFFGILKSEMFYGYEKTFKSIKELEGAIVDYIDYYNNKRIKVKLKGLSPVQYRTKSFA
;
A
#
# COMPACT_ATOMS: atom_id res chain seq x y z
N MET A 1 -32.34 -33.24 -24.22
CA MET A 1 -32.70 -34.51 -23.59
C MET A 1 -31.55 -35.47 -23.73
N PRO A 2 -31.09 -36.18 -22.71
CA PRO A 2 -30.01 -37.14 -22.89
C PRO A 2 -30.51 -38.32 -23.70
N GLU A 3 -29.92 -38.55 -24.85
CA GLU A 3 -30.21 -39.70 -25.75
C GLU A 3 -29.75 -41.03 -25.17
N PHE A 4 -29.02 -41.01 -24.04
CA PHE A 4 -28.41 -42.20 -23.44
C PHE A 4 -28.94 -42.47 -22.04
N ARG A 5 -29.15 -43.77 -21.74
CA ARG A 5 -29.59 -44.22 -20.40
C ARG A 5 -28.47 -43.97 -19.37
N LEU A 6 -28.86 -43.49 -18.17
CA LEU A 6 -27.94 -43.12 -17.09
C LEU A 6 -26.98 -44.26 -16.70
N ASP A 7 -27.48 -45.51 -16.68
CA ASP A 7 -26.68 -46.70 -16.33
C ASP A 7 -25.53 -46.94 -17.31
N ILE A 8 -25.74 -46.64 -18.60
CA ILE A 8 -24.70 -46.77 -19.63
C ILE A 8 -23.62 -45.69 -19.40
N LEU A 9 -24.03 -44.46 -19.19
CA LEU A 9 -23.13 -43.36 -18.92
C LEU A 9 -22.27 -43.60 -17.66
N LEU A 10 -22.92 -44.05 -16.57
CA LEU A 10 -22.21 -44.36 -15.33
C LEU A 10 -21.20 -45.50 -15.47
N LYS A 11 -21.49 -46.53 -16.30
CA LYS A 11 -20.52 -47.59 -16.63
C LYS A 11 -19.33 -47.06 -17.41
N ILE A 12 -19.57 -46.19 -18.40
CA ILE A 12 -18.48 -45.61 -19.23
C ILE A 12 -17.52 -44.81 -18.37
N ILE A 13 -18.02 -43.92 -17.48
CA ILE A 13 -17.19 -43.08 -16.61
C ILE A 13 -16.75 -43.80 -15.33
N LYS A 14 -17.10 -45.08 -15.14
CA LYS A 14 -16.77 -45.90 -13.96
C LYS A 14 -17.20 -45.25 -12.64
N LEU A 15 -18.37 -44.59 -12.63
CA LEU A 15 -18.92 -43.91 -11.44
C LEU A 15 -20.04 -44.77 -10.82
N ALA A 16 -19.94 -45.00 -9.50
CA ALA A 16 -21.02 -45.70 -8.77
C ALA A 16 -22.32 -44.85 -8.76
N ARG A 17 -23.47 -45.51 -8.91
CA ARG A 17 -24.79 -44.84 -8.94
C ARG A 17 -25.06 -44.05 -7.65
N SER A 18 -24.66 -44.56 -6.50
CA SER A 18 -24.74 -43.88 -5.21
C SER A 18 -23.94 -42.56 -5.21
N THR A 19 -22.72 -42.57 -5.77
CA THR A 19 -21.87 -41.40 -5.89
C THR A 19 -22.48 -40.36 -6.83
N TYR A 20 -23.07 -40.77 -7.93
CA TYR A 20 -23.79 -39.87 -8.84
C TYR A 20 -24.95 -39.15 -8.12
N TYR A 21 -25.86 -39.89 -7.45
CA TYR A 21 -26.96 -39.26 -6.72
C TYR A 21 -26.50 -38.42 -5.54
N TYR A 22 -25.42 -38.81 -4.88
CA TYR A 22 -24.79 -37.98 -3.84
C TYR A 22 -24.34 -36.60 -4.40
N HIS A 23 -23.63 -36.61 -5.55
CA HIS A 23 -23.22 -35.35 -6.17
C HIS A 23 -24.40 -34.55 -6.72
N LEU A 24 -25.41 -35.20 -7.29
CA LEU A 24 -26.64 -34.55 -7.76
C LEU A 24 -27.36 -33.84 -6.60
N LYS A 25 -27.49 -34.52 -5.45
CA LYS A 25 -28.03 -33.91 -4.24
C LYS A 25 -27.20 -32.72 -3.74
N GLN A 26 -25.88 -32.80 -3.82
CA GLN A 26 -24.98 -31.71 -3.47
C GLN A 26 -25.14 -30.49 -4.41
N LEU A 27 -25.32 -30.71 -5.71
CA LEU A 27 -25.56 -29.66 -6.70
C LEU A 27 -26.88 -28.91 -6.47
N ASN A 28 -27.90 -29.61 -5.94
CA ASN A 28 -29.20 -29.03 -5.65
C ASN A 28 -29.32 -28.41 -4.25
N GLN A 29 -28.24 -28.48 -3.43
CA GLN A 29 -28.22 -27.80 -2.13
C GLN A 29 -27.74 -26.36 -2.29
N GLU A 30 -28.39 -25.46 -1.54
CA GLU A 30 -27.90 -24.09 -1.41
C GLU A 30 -26.43 -24.09 -0.91
N ASP A 31 -25.61 -23.30 -1.55
CA ASP A 31 -24.20 -23.19 -1.13
C ASP A 31 -24.11 -22.51 0.23
N LYS A 32 -23.82 -23.29 1.25
CA LYS A 32 -23.59 -22.81 2.64
C LYS A 32 -22.57 -21.68 2.75
N ASN A 33 -21.79 -21.47 1.69
CA ASN A 33 -20.77 -20.42 1.65
C ASN A 33 -21.19 -19.23 0.80
N GLN A 34 -22.40 -19.19 0.25
CA GLN A 34 -22.80 -18.16 -0.71
C GLN A 34 -22.69 -16.75 -0.11
N ALA A 35 -23.15 -16.55 1.12
CA ALA A 35 -23.03 -15.26 1.81
C ALA A 35 -21.55 -14.82 1.95
N VAL A 36 -20.66 -15.75 2.31
CA VAL A 36 -19.22 -15.45 2.43
C VAL A 36 -18.58 -15.19 1.06
N LYS A 37 -19.00 -15.92 0.01
CA LYS A 37 -18.52 -15.68 -1.36
C LYS A 37 -18.91 -14.30 -1.86
N ASN A 38 -20.18 -13.92 -1.69
CA ASN A 38 -20.67 -12.59 -2.09
C ASN A 38 -19.87 -11.47 -1.39
N GLU A 39 -19.59 -11.64 -0.10
CA GLU A 39 -18.83 -10.67 0.67
C GLU A 39 -17.34 -10.61 0.24
N ILE A 40 -16.74 -11.76 -0.10
CA ILE A 40 -15.38 -11.81 -0.66
C ILE A 40 -15.32 -11.03 -1.99
N GLU A 41 -16.31 -11.22 -2.87
CA GLU A 41 -16.38 -10.51 -4.15
C GLU A 41 -16.60 -9.00 -3.96
N ALA A 42 -17.47 -8.61 -3.02
CA ALA A 42 -17.70 -7.22 -2.67
C ALA A 42 -16.41 -6.54 -2.17
N ILE A 43 -15.70 -7.15 -1.20
CA ILE A 43 -14.43 -6.64 -0.70
C ILE A 43 -13.37 -6.58 -1.81
N TYR A 44 -13.28 -7.62 -2.63
CA TYR A 44 -12.32 -7.67 -3.73
C TYR A 44 -12.54 -6.55 -4.74
N THR A 45 -13.78 -6.28 -5.09
CA THR A 45 -14.18 -5.22 -6.03
C THR A 45 -13.96 -3.83 -5.43
N GLU A 46 -14.38 -3.60 -4.20
CA GLU A 46 -14.19 -2.34 -3.46
C GLU A 46 -12.72 -1.93 -3.41
N HIS A 47 -11.84 -2.90 -3.18
CA HIS A 47 -10.40 -2.67 -3.12
C HIS A 47 -9.69 -2.94 -4.46
N LYS A 48 -10.41 -2.92 -5.58
CA LYS A 48 -9.87 -3.01 -6.96
C LYS A 48 -8.91 -4.19 -7.18
N GLY A 49 -9.17 -5.33 -6.54
CA GLY A 49 -8.33 -6.52 -6.63
C GLY A 49 -6.98 -6.44 -5.90
N ASN A 50 -6.77 -5.43 -5.07
CA ASN A 50 -5.49 -5.24 -4.36
C ASN A 50 -5.36 -6.10 -3.10
N TYR A 51 -6.46 -6.75 -2.64
CA TYR A 51 -6.45 -7.56 -1.43
C TYR A 51 -6.25 -9.05 -1.74
N GLY A 52 -5.22 -9.65 -1.14
CA GLY A 52 -5.08 -11.10 -1.07
C GLY A 52 -5.87 -11.68 0.12
N TYR A 53 -5.96 -13.01 0.18
CA TYR A 53 -6.76 -13.73 1.16
C TYR A 53 -6.54 -13.27 2.63
N ARG A 54 -5.33 -12.86 3.01
CA ARG A 54 -5.03 -12.40 4.39
C ARG A 54 -5.78 -11.10 4.72
N ARG A 55 -5.75 -10.11 3.82
CA ARG A 55 -6.49 -8.85 4.01
C ARG A 55 -8.00 -9.06 3.89
N ILE A 56 -8.46 -9.85 2.92
CA ILE A 56 -9.88 -10.22 2.80
C ILE A 56 -10.36 -10.92 4.08
N THR A 57 -9.58 -11.82 4.68
CA THR A 57 -9.96 -12.45 5.95
C THR A 57 -10.11 -11.45 7.08
N LEU A 58 -9.22 -10.48 7.19
CA LEU A 58 -9.30 -9.42 8.20
C LEU A 58 -10.51 -8.51 7.97
N GLU A 59 -10.75 -8.14 6.72
CA GLU A 59 -11.89 -7.30 6.36
C GLU A 59 -13.23 -8.02 6.58
N LEU A 60 -13.32 -9.31 6.26
CA LEU A 60 -14.47 -10.13 6.62
C LEU A 60 -14.74 -10.11 8.12
N ARG A 61 -13.69 -10.18 8.94
CA ARG A 61 -13.83 -10.08 10.41
C ARG A 61 -14.33 -8.70 10.84
N ASN A 62 -13.81 -7.64 10.23
CA ASN A 62 -14.29 -6.28 10.48
C ASN A 62 -15.78 -6.13 10.17
N ARG A 63 -16.30 -6.90 9.17
CA ARG A 63 -17.71 -6.97 8.77
C ARG A 63 -18.53 -8.02 9.54
N GLY A 64 -17.96 -8.62 10.60
CA GLY A 64 -18.65 -9.57 11.47
C GLY A 64 -18.61 -11.04 11.02
N PHE A 65 -17.92 -11.38 9.93
CA PHE A 65 -17.78 -12.77 9.49
C PHE A 65 -16.60 -13.47 10.17
N ILE A 66 -16.87 -14.51 10.95
CA ILE A 66 -15.84 -15.34 11.57
C ILE A 66 -15.45 -16.49 10.63
N VAL A 67 -14.43 -16.28 9.82
CA VAL A 67 -13.98 -17.24 8.80
C VAL A 67 -12.48 -17.49 8.92
N ASN A 68 -12.07 -18.77 8.76
CA ASN A 68 -10.66 -19.13 8.75
C ASN A 68 -10.01 -18.71 7.43
N HIS A 69 -8.79 -18.18 7.49
CA HIS A 69 -8.04 -17.73 6.32
C HIS A 69 -7.81 -18.81 5.25
N LYS A 70 -7.68 -20.08 5.63
CA LYS A 70 -7.57 -21.21 4.68
C LYS A 70 -8.87 -21.39 3.89
N LYS A 71 -10.04 -21.19 4.55
CA LYS A 71 -11.35 -21.22 3.87
C LYS A 71 -11.48 -20.07 2.89
N VAL A 72 -11.11 -18.84 3.28
CA VAL A 72 -11.12 -17.66 2.40
C VAL A 72 -10.21 -17.88 1.18
N GLN A 73 -8.99 -18.39 1.38
CA GLN A 73 -8.07 -18.69 0.29
C GLN A 73 -8.66 -19.69 -0.72
N ARG A 74 -9.32 -20.77 -0.23
CA ARG A 74 -10.01 -21.76 -1.07
C ARG A 74 -11.16 -21.14 -1.84
N LEU A 75 -12.01 -20.33 -1.19
CA LEU A 75 -13.15 -19.69 -1.84
C LEU A 75 -12.67 -18.68 -2.89
N MET A 76 -11.67 -17.86 -2.64
CA MET A 76 -11.08 -16.98 -3.64
C MET A 76 -10.57 -17.74 -4.86
N LYS A 77 -9.91 -18.89 -4.66
CA LYS A 77 -9.46 -19.74 -5.76
C LYS A 77 -10.63 -20.27 -6.59
N MET A 78 -11.74 -20.68 -5.95
CA MET A 78 -12.97 -21.13 -6.63
C MET A 78 -13.63 -20.01 -7.44
N LEU A 79 -13.56 -18.77 -6.95
CA LEU A 79 -14.09 -17.59 -7.62
C LEU A 79 -13.12 -17.00 -8.68
N GLY A 80 -11.94 -17.61 -8.87
CA GLY A 80 -10.91 -17.10 -9.80
C GLY A 80 -10.27 -15.77 -9.37
N LEU A 81 -10.41 -15.39 -8.09
CA LEU A 81 -9.93 -14.12 -7.57
C LEU A 81 -8.46 -14.23 -7.12
N THR A 82 -7.61 -13.40 -7.72
CA THR A 82 -6.18 -13.33 -7.37
C THR A 82 -5.78 -11.88 -7.11
N ALA A 83 -4.99 -11.65 -6.04
CA ALA A 83 -4.48 -10.31 -5.78
C ALA A 83 -3.44 -9.90 -6.81
N ARG A 84 -3.34 -8.59 -7.07
CA ARG A 84 -2.25 -8.03 -7.87
C ARG A 84 -0.91 -8.34 -7.23
N ILE A 85 0.04 -8.83 -8.03
CA ILE A 85 1.39 -9.15 -7.59
C ILE A 85 2.30 -7.97 -7.93
N ARG A 86 2.98 -7.44 -6.93
CA ARG A 86 4.02 -6.42 -7.11
C ARG A 86 5.17 -7.01 -7.94
N ARG A 87 5.43 -6.46 -9.12
CA ARG A 87 6.61 -6.80 -9.92
C ARG A 87 7.83 -6.07 -9.36
N LYS A 88 8.92 -6.80 -9.08
CA LYS A 88 10.21 -6.17 -8.76
C LYS A 88 10.70 -5.42 -10.00
N ARG A 89 10.99 -4.12 -9.86
CA ARG A 89 11.69 -3.32 -10.87
C ARG A 89 13.08 -2.99 -10.35
N LYS A 90 14.07 -2.91 -11.24
CA LYS A 90 15.41 -2.41 -10.88
C LYS A 90 15.28 -0.92 -10.56
N TYR A 91 15.81 -0.53 -9.42
CA TYR A 91 15.87 0.86 -8.99
C TYR A 91 17.30 1.37 -9.22
N SER A 92 17.42 2.62 -9.66
CA SER A 92 18.70 3.33 -9.77
C SER A 92 18.63 4.53 -8.84
N SER A 93 19.53 4.62 -7.86
CA SER A 93 19.62 5.76 -6.95
C SER A 93 20.53 6.84 -7.54
N TYR A 94 20.24 8.09 -7.18
CA TYR A 94 21.07 9.24 -7.53
C TYR A 94 22.44 9.17 -6.84
N HIS A 95 23.52 9.51 -7.58
CA HIS A 95 24.90 9.44 -7.11
C HIS A 95 25.56 10.82 -6.94
N GLY A 96 24.81 11.91 -6.76
CA GLY A 96 25.35 13.25 -6.54
C GLY A 96 25.93 13.47 -5.14
N GLU A 97 26.97 14.32 -5.02
CA GLU A 97 27.51 14.79 -3.74
C GLU A 97 27.43 16.32 -3.70
N VAL A 98 26.46 16.84 -2.94
CA VAL A 98 26.32 18.29 -2.73
C VAL A 98 25.73 18.54 -1.34
N GLY A 99 26.44 19.14 -0.40
CA GLY A 99 25.91 19.65 0.85
C GLY A 99 26.18 18.83 2.11
N LYS A 100 25.47 19.17 3.21
CA LYS A 100 25.67 18.59 4.55
C LYS A 100 24.95 17.26 4.68
N LYS A 101 25.64 16.23 5.17
CA LYS A 101 25.07 14.88 5.40
C LYS A 101 24.85 14.64 6.89
N ALA A 102 23.71 14.10 7.26
CA ALA A 102 23.42 13.63 8.61
C ALA A 102 23.82 12.15 8.78
N ALA A 103 24.09 11.74 10.02
CA ALA A 103 24.36 10.34 10.35
C ALA A 103 23.09 9.48 10.19
N ASN A 104 23.25 8.17 9.92
CA ASN A 104 22.12 7.24 9.94
C ASN A 104 21.80 6.83 11.39
N ILE A 105 20.82 7.51 11.99
CA ILE A 105 20.40 7.27 13.37
C ILE A 105 19.44 6.08 13.43
N ILE A 106 18.60 5.89 12.40
CA ILE A 106 17.58 4.85 12.36
C ILE A 106 18.18 3.45 12.32
N GLN A 107 19.29 3.23 11.60
CA GLN A 107 19.99 1.95 11.49
C GLN A 107 19.05 0.75 11.21
N ARG A 108 18.02 0.98 10.38
CA ARG A 108 16.96 0.01 10.01
C ARG A 108 16.00 -0.37 11.15
N HIS A 109 16.04 0.29 12.30
CA HIS A 109 15.03 0.17 13.36
C HIS A 109 13.84 1.08 13.03
N PHE A 110 13.02 0.64 12.05
CA PHE A 110 11.95 1.45 11.46
C PHE A 110 10.71 1.62 12.32
N GLU A 111 10.51 0.78 13.32
CA GLU A 111 9.33 0.82 14.17
C GLU A 111 9.42 1.99 15.15
N ALA A 112 8.32 2.69 15.36
CA ALA A 112 8.16 3.77 16.31
C ALA A 112 7.11 3.36 17.36
N GLU A 113 7.28 3.81 18.59
CA GLU A 113 6.37 3.52 19.70
C GLU A 113 5.25 4.54 19.80
N LYS A 114 5.49 5.76 19.30
CA LYS A 114 4.57 6.91 19.33
C LYS A 114 4.42 7.50 17.94
N PRO A 115 3.26 8.15 17.64
CA PRO A 115 3.15 9.00 16.46
C PRO A 115 4.23 10.08 16.43
N MET A 116 4.72 10.38 15.24
CA MET A 116 5.74 11.42 14.97
C MET A 116 7.11 11.16 15.60
N GLU A 117 7.36 10.03 16.25
CA GLU A 117 8.68 9.69 16.80
C GLU A 117 9.72 9.47 15.68
N LYS A 118 9.35 8.71 14.66
CA LYS A 118 10.19 8.46 13.48
C LYS A 118 9.37 8.71 12.23
N CYS A 119 9.76 9.73 11.48
CA CYS A 119 9.16 10.06 10.20
C CYS A 119 10.13 9.76 9.06
N TYR A 120 9.59 9.42 7.91
CA TYR A 120 10.33 9.02 6.72
C TYR A 120 9.90 9.84 5.52
N THR A 121 10.85 10.28 4.71
CA THR A 121 10.58 11.00 3.48
C THR A 121 11.49 10.55 2.34
N ASP A 122 11.03 10.74 1.12
CA ASP A 122 11.75 10.49 -0.12
C ASP A 122 10.94 11.11 -1.28
N ILE A 123 11.56 11.30 -2.44
CA ILE A 123 10.88 11.80 -3.63
C ILE A 123 10.77 10.69 -4.66
N THR A 124 9.58 10.52 -5.22
CA THR A 124 9.36 9.56 -6.31
C THR A 124 8.77 10.23 -7.54
N GLU A 125 9.25 9.77 -8.70
CA GLU A 125 8.81 10.24 -10.01
C GLU A 125 7.70 9.35 -10.59
N PHE A 126 6.73 9.98 -11.23
CA PHE A 126 5.76 9.39 -12.13
C PHE A 126 5.91 10.01 -13.52
N SER A 127 5.90 9.20 -14.56
CA SER A 127 6.02 9.67 -15.94
C SER A 127 4.82 9.22 -16.76
N ILE A 128 4.17 10.14 -17.46
CA ILE A 128 3.08 9.83 -18.40
C ILE A 128 3.70 9.52 -19.76
N PRO A 129 3.63 8.26 -20.24
CA PRO A 129 4.33 7.86 -21.47
C PRO A 129 3.88 8.60 -22.72
N THR A 130 2.63 9.07 -22.75
CA THR A 130 2.01 9.73 -23.90
C THR A 130 2.40 11.19 -24.08
N SER A 131 2.86 11.86 -23.02
CA SER A 131 3.15 13.30 -23.02
C SER A 131 4.55 13.66 -22.58
N ASN A 132 5.38 12.69 -22.20
CA ASN A 132 6.68 12.88 -21.56
C ASN A 132 6.67 13.79 -20.32
N GLN A 133 5.47 14.11 -19.79
CA GLN A 133 5.32 14.91 -18.60
C GLN A 133 5.65 14.07 -17.36
N LYS A 134 6.25 14.73 -16.37
CA LYS A 134 6.64 14.11 -15.10
C LYS A 134 5.94 14.79 -13.94
N LEU A 135 5.64 13.99 -12.94
CA LEU A 135 5.09 14.44 -11.66
C LEU A 135 5.92 13.81 -10.54
N TYR A 136 6.28 14.61 -9.56
CA TYR A 136 7.07 14.21 -8.41
C TYR A 136 6.23 14.29 -7.16
N LEU A 137 6.23 13.21 -6.39
CA LEU A 137 5.57 13.12 -5.09
C LEU A 137 6.62 13.09 -3.99
N SER A 138 6.52 14.01 -3.03
CA SER A 138 7.33 14.07 -1.82
C SER A 138 6.42 13.95 -0.60
N PRO A 139 6.28 12.77 0.01
CA PRO A 139 5.45 12.55 1.19
C PRO A 139 6.29 12.47 2.47
N ILE A 140 5.65 12.68 3.62
CA ILE A 140 6.15 12.27 4.94
C ILE A 140 5.29 11.14 5.48
N LEU A 141 5.92 10.04 5.84
CA LEU A 141 5.31 8.85 6.38
C LEU A 141 5.66 8.71 7.87
N ASP A 142 4.65 8.55 8.72
CA ASP A 142 4.84 8.24 10.13
C ASP A 142 5.21 6.76 10.33
N GLY A 143 6.31 6.48 11.01
CA GLY A 143 6.79 5.13 11.30
C GLY A 143 5.88 4.35 12.23
N TYR A 144 5.10 5.00 13.08
CA TYR A 144 4.22 4.38 14.06
C TYR A 144 3.09 3.57 13.40
N ASN A 145 2.35 4.19 12.50
CA ASN A 145 1.20 3.57 11.84
C ASN A 145 1.33 3.51 10.30
N SER A 146 2.42 4.03 9.76
CA SER A 146 2.67 4.21 8.33
C SER A 146 1.64 5.11 7.63
N GLU A 147 1.10 6.10 8.31
CA GLU A 147 0.23 7.15 7.75
C GLU A 147 1.06 8.13 6.92
N ILE A 148 0.52 8.59 5.81
CA ILE A 148 1.08 9.73 5.08
C ILE A 148 0.50 10.98 5.73
N ILE A 149 1.30 11.65 6.55
CA ILE A 149 0.87 12.81 7.34
C ILE A 149 0.83 14.09 6.52
N ALA A 150 1.71 14.22 5.54
CA ALA A 150 1.71 15.31 4.57
C ALA A 150 2.37 14.88 3.26
N TYR A 151 2.10 15.60 2.19
CA TYR A 151 2.78 15.41 0.90
C TYR A 151 2.71 16.69 0.06
N SER A 152 3.62 16.77 -0.91
CA SER A 152 3.62 17.79 -1.95
C SER A 152 3.80 17.16 -3.33
N LEU A 153 3.07 17.69 -4.33
CA LEU A 153 3.16 17.29 -5.73
C LEU A 153 3.76 18.44 -6.54
N SER A 154 4.69 18.14 -7.44
CA SER A 154 5.34 19.14 -8.29
C SER A 154 5.71 18.55 -9.64
N SER A 155 5.75 19.38 -10.69
CA SER A 155 6.24 19.01 -12.01
C SER A 155 7.77 18.88 -12.10
N SER A 156 8.49 19.34 -11.06
CA SER A 156 9.95 19.23 -10.95
C SER A 156 10.37 18.97 -9.50
N PRO A 157 11.42 18.18 -9.25
CA PRO A 157 11.92 17.90 -7.90
C PRO A 157 12.77 19.09 -7.39
N ASN A 158 12.10 20.12 -6.89
CA ASN A 158 12.72 21.35 -6.43
C ASN A 158 12.64 21.50 -4.90
N LEU A 159 13.38 22.48 -4.37
CA LEU A 159 13.42 22.75 -2.94
C LEU A 159 12.07 23.22 -2.39
N ASN A 160 11.29 23.98 -3.18
CA ASN A 160 9.98 24.48 -2.77
C ASN A 160 9.00 23.34 -2.51
N GLN A 161 9.10 22.22 -3.26
CA GLN A 161 8.31 21.03 -3.00
C GLN A 161 8.58 20.45 -1.60
N VAL A 162 9.86 20.36 -1.23
CA VAL A 162 10.26 19.86 0.10
C VAL A 162 9.84 20.85 1.19
N LYS A 163 9.98 22.16 0.97
CA LYS A 163 9.54 23.21 1.88
C LYS A 163 8.04 23.09 2.17
N ASP A 164 7.22 23.08 1.12
CA ASP A 164 5.74 22.94 1.23
C ASP A 164 5.33 21.67 1.99
N MET A 165 6.01 20.54 1.72
CA MET A 165 5.78 19.28 2.42
C MET A 165 6.11 19.38 3.91
N LEU A 166 7.26 19.97 4.28
CA LEU A 166 7.70 20.13 5.67
C LEU A 166 6.75 21.04 6.46
N GLU A 167 6.37 22.18 5.88
CA GLU A 167 5.44 23.13 6.50
C GLU A 167 4.04 22.52 6.73
N LYS A 168 3.59 21.66 5.82
CA LYS A 168 2.33 20.91 5.99
C LYS A 168 2.40 19.86 7.08
N ALA A 169 3.54 19.20 7.24
CA ALA A 169 3.72 18.12 8.20
C ALA A 169 3.98 18.63 9.63
N PHE A 170 4.85 19.63 9.75
CA PHE A 170 5.38 20.10 11.03
C PHE A 170 4.84 21.49 11.37
N ARG A 171 3.57 21.54 11.81
CA ARG A 171 2.86 22.79 12.11
C ARG A 171 3.09 23.33 13.51
N GLU A 172 3.44 22.44 14.45
CA GLU A 172 3.77 22.84 15.82
C GLU A 172 5.07 23.64 15.86
N GLU A 173 5.26 24.43 16.91
CA GLU A 173 6.47 25.21 17.07
C GLU A 173 7.69 24.33 17.33
N GLN A 174 7.51 23.28 18.15
CA GLN A 174 8.59 22.36 18.53
C GLN A 174 8.16 20.90 18.49
N TYR A 175 9.08 20.01 18.13
CA TYR A 175 8.89 18.55 18.10
C TYR A 175 10.00 17.88 18.93
N GLU A 176 9.66 17.45 20.14
CA GLU A 176 10.61 16.71 20.98
C GLU A 176 10.75 15.24 20.54
N ASN A 177 12.00 14.78 20.43
CA ASN A 177 12.35 13.40 20.07
C ASN A 177 11.83 12.91 18.71
N THR A 178 11.54 13.81 17.79
CA THR A 178 11.17 13.45 16.41
C THR A 178 12.41 13.30 15.55
N ILE A 179 12.50 12.19 14.81
CA ILE A 179 13.55 11.94 13.82
C ILE A 179 12.90 11.99 12.44
N LEU A 180 13.46 12.79 11.52
CA LEU A 180 13.09 12.72 10.11
C LEU A 180 14.21 12.06 9.31
N HIS A 181 13.91 10.88 8.74
CA HIS A 181 14.83 10.08 7.95
C HIS A 181 14.59 10.26 6.45
N SER A 182 15.65 10.54 5.70
CA SER A 182 15.61 10.68 4.24
C SER A 182 16.72 9.87 3.57
N ASP A 183 16.71 9.83 2.25
CA ASP A 183 17.89 9.47 1.46
C ASP A 183 18.93 10.63 1.42
N GLN A 184 20.00 10.48 0.62
CA GLN A 184 21.01 11.52 0.40
C GLN A 184 20.68 12.36 -0.84
N GLY A 185 19.43 12.57 -1.19
CA GLY A 185 19.03 13.51 -2.24
C GLY A 185 19.52 14.93 -1.96
N TRP A 186 19.88 15.69 -3.00
CA TRP A 186 20.45 17.03 -2.86
C TRP A 186 19.52 17.98 -2.08
N GLN A 187 18.20 17.79 -2.18
CA GLN A 187 17.19 18.59 -1.48
C GLN A 187 17.34 18.46 0.05
N TYR A 188 17.64 17.26 0.52
CA TYR A 188 17.81 16.95 1.95
C TYR A 188 19.20 17.32 2.48
N GLN A 189 20.19 17.56 1.59
CA GLN A 189 21.52 18.06 1.95
C GLN A 189 21.58 19.59 1.96
N HIS A 190 20.53 20.28 1.51
CA HIS A 190 20.48 21.73 1.42
C HIS A 190 20.37 22.36 2.81
N GLU A 191 21.02 23.52 3.01
CA GLU A 191 21.06 24.26 4.27
C GLU A 191 19.65 24.57 4.80
N PHE A 192 18.72 24.99 3.94
CA PHE A 192 17.31 25.21 4.29
C PHE A 192 16.68 24.01 5.03
N TYR A 193 16.92 22.78 4.55
CA TYR A 193 16.36 21.58 5.16
C TYR A 193 16.88 21.38 6.58
N HIS A 194 18.19 21.54 6.80
CA HIS A 194 18.78 21.40 8.11
C HIS A 194 18.34 22.49 9.08
N ASN A 195 18.30 23.76 8.63
CA ASN A 195 17.84 24.87 9.46
C ASN A 195 16.37 24.71 9.86
N PHE A 196 15.49 24.31 8.92
CA PHE A 196 14.09 24.04 9.23
C PHE A 196 13.94 22.96 10.31
N LEU A 197 14.68 21.87 10.22
CA LEU A 197 14.61 20.79 11.21
C LEU A 197 15.17 21.23 12.57
N GLU A 198 16.27 21.97 12.57
CA GLU A 198 16.87 22.52 13.79
C GLU A 198 15.92 23.49 14.49
N ASP A 199 15.32 24.42 13.76
CA ASP A 199 14.34 25.39 14.28
C ASP A 199 13.11 24.69 14.89
N LYS A 200 12.73 23.51 14.36
CA LYS A 200 11.63 22.69 14.85
C LYS A 200 12.01 21.66 15.93
N GLY A 201 13.30 21.54 16.29
CA GLY A 201 13.79 20.53 17.23
C GLY A 201 13.75 19.09 16.67
N ILE A 202 13.69 18.93 15.33
CA ILE A 202 13.62 17.64 14.66
C ILE A 202 15.03 17.15 14.33
N GLN A 203 15.35 15.92 14.69
CA GLN A 203 16.65 15.33 14.43
C GLN A 203 16.75 14.78 13.00
N PRO A 204 17.64 15.28 12.13
CA PRO A 204 17.85 14.73 10.81
C PRO A 204 18.56 13.37 10.87
N SER A 205 18.13 12.43 10.02
CA SER A 205 18.80 11.15 9.81
C SER A 205 18.82 10.83 8.33
N MET A 206 19.94 10.28 7.81
CA MET A 206 20.07 9.96 6.38
C MET A 206 20.54 8.53 6.15
N SER A 207 20.01 7.92 5.10
CA SER A 207 20.46 6.62 4.60
C SER A 207 21.94 6.65 4.24
N ARG A 208 22.64 5.53 4.36
CA ARG A 208 24.01 5.39 3.85
C ARG A 208 24.02 5.45 2.33
N LYS A 209 25.09 5.98 1.76
CA LYS A 209 25.25 6.12 0.30
C LYS A 209 25.05 4.77 -0.41
N GLY A 210 24.16 4.74 -1.40
CA GLY A 210 23.86 3.55 -2.20
C GLY A 210 23.09 2.43 -1.47
N ASN A 211 22.58 2.71 -0.27
CA ASN A 211 21.90 1.71 0.57
C ASN A 211 20.41 2.00 0.65
N SER A 212 19.68 1.69 -0.43
CA SER A 212 18.24 1.94 -0.54
C SER A 212 17.43 1.25 0.57
N THR A 213 17.93 0.11 1.09
CA THR A 213 17.28 -0.60 2.20
C THR A 213 17.27 0.19 3.51
N ASP A 214 18.06 1.25 3.64
CA ASP A 214 18.04 2.12 4.82
C ASP A 214 16.81 3.03 4.82
N ASN A 215 16.13 3.24 3.67
CA ASN A 215 14.84 3.93 3.57
C ASN A 215 13.68 2.96 3.19
N GLY A 216 13.69 1.77 3.77
CA GLY A 216 12.75 0.68 3.45
C GLY A 216 11.28 1.01 3.65
N MET A 217 10.95 1.96 4.55
CA MET A 217 9.57 2.43 4.74
C MET A 217 9.03 3.13 3.50
N MET A 218 9.83 4.07 2.95
CA MET A 218 9.45 4.80 1.73
C MET A 218 9.46 3.92 0.49
N GLU A 219 10.46 3.04 0.34
CA GLU A 219 10.48 2.04 -0.75
C GLU A 219 9.24 1.15 -0.72
N SER A 220 8.82 0.72 0.48
CA SER A 220 7.60 -0.08 0.65
C SER A 220 6.35 0.69 0.25
N PHE A 221 6.20 1.94 0.71
CA PHE A 221 5.06 2.80 0.38
C PHE A 221 4.99 3.07 -1.12
N PHE A 222 6.07 3.53 -1.75
CA PHE A 222 6.10 3.82 -3.18
C PHE A 222 5.84 2.58 -4.04
N GLY A 223 6.38 1.45 -3.61
CA GLY A 223 6.13 0.20 -4.30
C GLY A 223 4.66 -0.24 -4.23
N ILE A 224 3.96 0.01 -3.12
CA ILE A 224 2.54 -0.26 -2.96
C ILE A 224 1.73 0.73 -3.81
N LEU A 225 1.94 2.03 -3.64
CA LEU A 225 1.29 3.11 -4.39
C LEU A 225 1.37 2.85 -5.91
N LYS A 226 2.59 2.68 -6.43
CA LYS A 226 2.79 2.47 -7.86
C LYS A 226 2.17 1.16 -8.37
N SER A 227 2.19 0.09 -7.57
CA SER A 227 1.61 -1.18 -7.98
C SER A 227 0.09 -1.19 -7.96
N GLU A 228 -0.53 -0.49 -7.02
CA GLU A 228 -1.98 -0.50 -6.84
C GLU A 228 -2.70 0.57 -7.70
N MET A 229 -2.02 1.67 -8.08
CA MET A 229 -2.65 2.79 -8.76
C MET A 229 -2.01 3.18 -10.11
N PHE A 230 -0.71 2.97 -10.28
CA PHE A 230 0.00 3.51 -11.44
C PHE A 230 0.41 2.43 -12.45
N TYR A 231 1.13 1.37 -12.03
CA TYR A 231 1.66 0.38 -12.94
C TYR A 231 0.56 -0.45 -13.63
N GLY A 232 0.59 -0.44 -14.97
CA GLY A 232 -0.41 -1.06 -15.83
C GLY A 232 -1.56 -0.10 -16.19
N TYR A 233 -1.57 1.10 -15.62
CA TYR A 233 -2.53 2.17 -15.91
C TYR A 233 -1.86 3.43 -16.45
N GLU A 234 -0.54 3.42 -16.69
CA GLU A 234 0.22 4.60 -17.07
C GLU A 234 -0.38 5.30 -18.30
N LYS A 235 -0.93 4.51 -19.23
CA LYS A 235 -1.54 5.00 -20.47
C LYS A 235 -2.96 5.54 -20.30
N THR A 236 -3.60 5.32 -19.16
CA THR A 236 -4.96 5.83 -18.90
C THR A 236 -4.94 7.29 -18.52
N PHE A 237 -3.82 7.79 -17.98
CA PHE A 237 -3.67 9.19 -17.60
C PHE A 237 -3.40 10.05 -18.84
N LYS A 238 -4.31 10.97 -19.14
CA LYS A 238 -4.24 11.88 -20.29
C LYS A 238 -3.54 13.20 -19.95
N SER A 239 -3.46 13.55 -18.65
CA SER A 239 -2.87 14.80 -18.18
C SER A 239 -2.23 14.64 -16.80
N ILE A 240 -1.32 15.56 -16.45
CA ILE A 240 -0.75 15.67 -15.10
C ILE A 240 -1.86 15.86 -14.07
N LYS A 241 -2.87 16.66 -14.36
CA LYS A 241 -3.99 16.92 -13.44
C LYS A 241 -4.78 15.64 -13.09
N GLU A 242 -5.01 14.75 -14.07
CA GLU A 242 -5.64 13.45 -13.82
C GLU A 242 -4.75 12.56 -12.92
N LEU A 243 -3.44 12.56 -13.16
CA LEU A 243 -2.49 11.81 -12.34
C LEU A 243 -2.39 12.38 -10.92
N GLU A 244 -2.38 13.70 -10.77
CA GLU A 244 -2.46 14.38 -9.46
C GLU A 244 -3.70 13.95 -8.68
N GLY A 245 -4.88 14.05 -9.30
CA GLY A 245 -6.14 13.60 -8.68
C GLY A 245 -6.09 12.15 -8.24
N ALA A 246 -5.57 11.26 -9.09
CA ALA A 246 -5.45 9.84 -8.77
C ALA A 246 -4.48 9.55 -7.60
N ILE A 247 -3.39 10.33 -7.47
CA ILE A 247 -2.46 10.21 -6.33
C ILE A 247 -3.12 10.71 -5.05
N VAL A 248 -3.84 11.85 -5.10
CA VAL A 248 -4.57 12.41 -3.95
C VAL A 248 -5.62 11.41 -3.46
N ASP A 249 -6.46 10.88 -4.35
CA ASP A 249 -7.48 9.88 -4.03
C ASP A 249 -6.86 8.61 -3.46
N TYR A 250 -5.71 8.20 -4.01
CA TYR A 250 -5.02 7.01 -3.51
C TYR A 250 -4.45 7.21 -2.11
N ILE A 251 -3.86 8.37 -1.80
CA ILE A 251 -3.33 8.66 -0.46
C ILE A 251 -4.47 8.72 0.56
N ASP A 252 -5.61 9.31 0.21
CA ASP A 252 -6.80 9.27 1.06
C ASP A 252 -7.27 7.82 1.31
N TYR A 253 -7.42 7.03 0.25
CA TYR A 253 -7.76 5.60 0.37
C TYR A 253 -6.74 4.84 1.22
N TYR A 254 -5.44 5.07 1.02
CA TYR A 254 -4.36 4.41 1.75
C TYR A 254 -4.42 4.72 3.25
N ASN A 255 -4.64 5.97 3.61
CA ASN A 255 -4.71 6.42 5.00
C ASN A 255 -5.99 5.97 5.71
N ASN A 256 -7.15 6.07 5.04
CA ASN A 256 -8.44 5.95 5.69
C ASN A 256 -9.12 4.58 5.49
N LYS A 257 -8.87 3.89 4.36
CA LYS A 257 -9.60 2.67 3.97
C LYS A 257 -8.73 1.44 3.82
N ARG A 258 -7.48 1.63 3.37
CA ARG A 258 -6.59 0.51 3.08
C ARG A 258 -6.06 -0.14 4.35
N ILE A 259 -6.60 -1.31 4.70
CA ILE A 259 -6.17 -2.04 5.89
C ILE A 259 -4.77 -2.65 5.72
N LYS A 260 -4.05 -2.78 6.84
CA LYS A 260 -2.72 -3.40 6.92
C LYS A 260 -2.75 -4.57 7.90
N VAL A 261 -2.08 -5.69 7.52
CA VAL A 261 -1.96 -6.87 8.40
C VAL A 261 -1.20 -6.51 9.68
N LYS A 262 -0.11 -5.72 9.56
CA LYS A 262 0.68 -5.23 10.71
C LYS A 262 -0.15 -4.37 11.69
N LEU A 263 -1.16 -3.68 11.19
CA LEU A 263 -2.07 -2.85 11.99
C LEU A 263 -3.34 -3.61 12.40
N LYS A 264 -3.25 -4.93 12.54
CA LYS A 264 -4.35 -5.80 12.99
C LYS A 264 -5.64 -5.70 12.16
N GLY A 265 -5.52 -5.35 10.87
CA GLY A 265 -6.68 -5.19 9.97
C GLY A 265 -7.31 -3.79 10.01
N LEU A 266 -6.60 -2.81 10.52
CA LEU A 266 -7.01 -1.41 10.49
C LEU A 266 -6.25 -0.64 9.41
N SER A 267 -6.82 0.48 8.97
CA SER A 267 -6.10 1.47 8.17
C SER A 267 -5.15 2.29 9.06
N PRO A 268 -4.16 3.01 8.50
CA PRO A 268 -3.27 3.87 9.27
C PRO A 268 -4.01 4.80 10.24
N VAL A 269 -4.97 5.58 9.75
CA VAL A 269 -5.74 6.51 10.58
C VAL A 269 -6.58 5.79 11.64
N GLN A 270 -7.26 4.70 11.27
CA GLN A 270 -8.04 3.91 12.23
C GLN A 270 -7.17 3.34 13.35
N TYR A 271 -5.95 2.91 13.03
CA TYR A 271 -5.02 2.38 14.03
C TYR A 271 -4.61 3.47 15.01
N ARG A 272 -4.23 4.66 14.54
CA ARG A 272 -3.88 5.81 15.39
C ARG A 272 -5.05 6.19 16.30
N THR A 273 -6.25 6.36 15.75
CA THR A 273 -7.43 6.75 16.52
C THR A 273 -7.79 5.74 17.61
N LYS A 274 -7.72 4.43 17.32
CA LYS A 274 -8.00 3.38 18.32
C LYS A 274 -6.90 3.19 19.36
N SER A 275 -5.67 3.58 19.08
CA SER A 275 -4.55 3.46 20.04
C SER A 275 -4.60 4.54 21.11
N PHE A 276 -5.36 5.61 20.90
CA PHE A 276 -5.52 6.72 21.84
C PHE A 276 -6.96 6.86 22.39
N ALA A 277 -7.86 5.94 22.03
CA ALA A 277 -9.19 5.80 22.61
C ALA A 277 -9.20 4.72 23.69
#